data_5c75fae604a2eeac7439c83435b34f10
#
_entry.id   5c75fae604a2eeac7439c83435b34f10
#
_cell.length_a   1.000
_cell.length_b   1.000
_cell.length_c   1.000
_cell.angle_alpha   90.00
_cell.angle_beta   90.00
_cell.angle_gamma   90.00
#
_symmetry.space_group_name_H-M   'P 1'
#
loop_
_entity.id
_entity.type
_entity.pdbx_description
1 polymer ?
#
loop_
_entity_poly.entity_id
_entity_poly.type
_entity_poly.pdbx_seq_one_letter_code
_entity_poly.pdbx_strand_id
1 'polypeptide(L)'
;MSGAGQNLAATVIAALRGIEGLNNVYDGPPLTAAFPYAVVEVGPESDWSHKSGEGRELRLSILVRDKGERPARLRGLIAAIEDTVIGAGPELAGWRLITLVFLRETMLRESDAAWSAAIDYRARLLRT
;
A
#
# COMPACT_ATOMS: atom_id res chain seq x y z
N MET A 1 8.72 -14.41 14.25
CA MET A 1 8.16 -14.72 12.92
C MET A 1 7.12 -13.66 12.56
N SER A 2 7.17 -13.16 11.36
CA SER A 2 6.28 -12.08 10.93
C SER A 2 5.04 -12.65 10.24
N GLY A 3 3.90 -12.03 10.46
CA GLY A 3 2.66 -12.38 9.78
C GLY A 3 2.65 -11.92 8.32
N ALA A 4 1.68 -12.45 7.55
CA ALA A 4 1.55 -12.14 6.14
C ALA A 4 1.37 -10.64 5.89
N GLY A 5 0.45 -10.02 6.61
CA GLY A 5 0.19 -8.58 6.46
C GLY A 5 1.39 -7.73 6.81
N GLN A 6 2.08 -8.06 7.90
CA GLN A 6 3.27 -7.34 8.31
C GLN A 6 4.38 -7.41 7.25
N ASN A 7 4.59 -8.59 6.68
CA ASN A 7 5.61 -8.77 5.65
C ASN A 7 5.24 -8.07 4.35
N LEU A 8 3.97 -8.12 3.97
CA LEU A 8 3.51 -7.39 2.79
C LEU A 8 3.69 -5.89 2.98
N ALA A 9 3.27 -5.36 4.12
CA ALA A 9 3.41 -3.94 4.42
C ALA A 9 4.88 -3.51 4.35
N ALA A 10 5.78 -4.26 4.97
CA ALA A 10 7.20 -3.94 4.99
C ALA A 10 7.79 -3.91 3.58
N THR A 11 7.43 -4.89 2.75
CA THR A 11 7.91 -4.96 1.36
C THR A 11 7.40 -3.79 0.54
N VAL A 12 6.11 -3.48 0.67
CA VAL A 12 5.50 -2.35 -0.06
C VAL A 12 6.12 -1.02 0.39
N ILE A 13 6.26 -0.81 1.69
CA ILE A 13 6.88 0.41 2.23
C ILE A 13 8.28 0.61 1.66
N ALA A 14 9.10 -0.44 1.68
CA ALA A 14 10.46 -0.36 1.15
C ALA A 14 10.48 0.01 -0.34
N ALA A 15 9.57 -0.59 -1.11
CA ALA A 15 9.48 -0.29 -2.54
C ALA A 15 9.01 1.14 -2.80
N LEU A 16 7.99 1.60 -2.06
CA LEU A 16 7.43 2.95 -2.24
C LEU A 16 8.42 4.04 -1.85
N ARG A 17 9.32 3.77 -0.92
CA ARG A 17 10.35 4.73 -0.51
C ARG A 17 11.31 5.09 -1.63
N GLY A 18 11.37 4.28 -2.68
CA GLY A 18 12.14 4.57 -3.88
C GLY A 18 11.47 5.53 -4.86
N ILE A 19 10.22 5.90 -4.62
CA ILE A 19 9.50 6.81 -5.53
C ILE A 19 9.98 8.23 -5.32
N GLU A 20 10.46 8.83 -6.39
CA GLU A 20 10.85 10.22 -6.38
C GLU A 20 9.61 11.11 -6.19
N GLY A 21 9.73 12.08 -5.33
CA GLY A 21 8.65 13.02 -5.04
C GLY A 21 7.87 12.72 -3.76
N LEU A 22 7.88 11.49 -3.26
CA LEU A 22 7.33 11.20 -1.94
C LEU A 22 8.32 11.60 -0.87
N ASN A 23 7.85 12.38 0.10
CA ASN A 23 8.71 12.83 1.17
C ASN A 23 9.02 11.71 2.16
N ASN A 24 8.03 10.86 2.44
CA ASN A 24 8.23 9.66 3.24
C ASN A 24 7.07 8.68 3.04
N VAL A 25 7.27 7.44 3.52
CA VAL A 25 6.25 6.39 3.51
C VAL A 25 6.20 5.80 4.92
N TYR A 26 5.00 5.77 5.50
CA TYR A 26 4.80 5.37 6.89
C TYR A 26 4.03 4.07 7.00
N ASP A 27 4.34 3.30 8.05
CA ASP A 27 3.59 2.12 8.44
C ASP A 27 2.51 2.56 9.44
N GLY A 28 1.31 2.83 8.93
CA GLY A 28 0.24 3.41 9.73
C GLY A 28 0.36 4.94 9.83
N PRO A 29 -0.71 5.60 10.28
CA PRO A 29 -0.77 7.07 10.27
C PRO A 29 0.30 7.71 11.15
N PRO A 30 1.09 8.66 10.63
CA PRO A 30 2.06 9.38 11.44
C PRO A 30 1.38 10.47 12.26
N LEU A 31 2.02 10.89 13.35
CA LEU A 31 1.54 12.04 14.13
C LEU A 31 1.75 13.33 13.35
N THR A 32 2.89 13.47 12.69
CA THR A 32 3.20 14.61 11.83
C THR A 32 3.91 14.09 10.58
N ALA A 33 3.69 14.76 9.48
CA ALA A 33 4.35 14.41 8.23
C ALA A 33 4.43 15.61 7.30
N ALA A 34 5.49 15.66 6.51
CA ALA A 34 5.64 16.67 5.46
C ALA A 34 5.04 16.15 4.15
N PHE A 35 4.28 16.97 3.45
CA PHE A 35 3.67 16.64 2.17
C PHE A 35 4.72 16.62 1.04
N PRO A 36 4.55 15.77 0.02
CA PRO A 36 3.60 14.67 -0.02
C PRO A 36 4.15 13.44 0.69
N TYR A 37 3.27 12.62 1.23
CA TYR A 37 3.64 11.39 1.91
C TYR A 37 2.62 10.29 1.66
N ALA A 38 3.03 9.06 1.90
CA ALA A 38 2.16 7.90 1.79
C ALA A 38 2.11 7.14 3.11
N VAL A 39 1.00 6.45 3.33
CA VAL A 39 0.78 5.60 4.48
C VAL A 39 0.34 4.24 3.97
N VAL A 40 0.97 3.19 4.45
CA VAL A 40 0.61 1.82 4.09
C VAL A 40 -0.15 1.20 5.24
N GLU A 41 -1.33 0.66 4.95
CA GLU A 41 -2.18 -0.01 5.93
C GLU A 41 -2.58 -1.37 5.40
N VAL A 42 -2.59 -2.37 6.27
CA VAL A 42 -3.03 -3.73 5.93
C VAL A 42 -4.14 -4.16 6.88
N GLY A 43 -5.07 -4.92 6.35
CA GLY A 43 -6.21 -5.45 7.11
C GLY A 43 -7.53 -5.00 6.51
N PRO A 44 -8.63 -5.71 6.84
CA PRO A 44 -8.67 -6.93 7.63
C PRO A 44 -7.98 -8.10 6.95
N GLU A 45 -7.53 -9.03 7.77
CA GLU A 45 -6.84 -10.23 7.31
C GLU A 45 -7.65 -11.46 7.71
N SER A 46 -7.87 -12.38 6.78
CA SER A 46 -8.67 -13.57 7.01
C SER A 46 -7.97 -14.82 6.49
N ASP A 47 -8.48 -15.97 6.90
CA ASP A 47 -7.92 -17.25 6.49
C ASP A 47 -8.22 -17.51 5.01
N TRP A 48 -7.20 -18.00 4.31
CA TRP A 48 -7.29 -18.43 2.92
C TRP A 48 -6.46 -19.70 2.73
N SER A 49 -6.51 -20.58 3.73
CA SER A 49 -5.71 -21.80 3.74
C SER A 49 -6.29 -22.85 2.80
N HIS A 50 -5.40 -23.68 2.28
CA HIS A 50 -5.72 -24.83 1.42
C HIS A 50 -5.21 -26.09 2.07
N LYS A 51 -5.58 -27.25 1.51
CA LYS A 51 -5.07 -28.52 1.98
C LYS A 51 -3.55 -28.59 1.98
N SER A 52 -2.93 -27.86 1.06
CA SER A 52 -1.47 -27.85 0.88
C SER A 52 -0.74 -26.82 1.71
N GLY A 53 -1.44 -25.96 2.44
CA GLY A 53 -0.76 -24.95 3.24
C GLY A 53 -1.64 -23.86 3.79
N GLU A 54 -1.07 -23.13 4.73
CA GLU A 54 -1.69 -21.97 5.35
C GLU A 54 -1.69 -20.79 4.38
N GLY A 55 -2.82 -20.11 4.28
CA GLY A 55 -2.94 -18.90 3.45
C GLY A 55 -3.70 -17.82 4.16
N ARG A 56 -3.50 -16.59 3.71
CA ARG A 56 -4.19 -15.41 4.20
C ARG A 56 -4.66 -14.55 3.05
N GLU A 57 -5.83 -13.98 3.24
CA GLU A 57 -6.36 -12.94 2.36
C GLU A 57 -6.45 -11.66 3.14
N LEU A 58 -5.98 -10.57 2.56
CA LEU A 58 -6.00 -9.28 3.27
C LEU A 58 -6.19 -8.11 2.31
N ARG A 59 -6.54 -6.99 2.89
CA ARG A 59 -6.59 -5.72 2.17
C ARG A 59 -5.29 -4.98 2.38
N LEU A 60 -4.82 -4.38 1.30
CA LEU A 60 -3.69 -3.47 1.30
C LEU A 60 -4.23 -2.12 0.85
N SER A 61 -4.08 -1.11 1.68
CA SER A 61 -4.50 0.25 1.35
C SER A 61 -3.30 1.17 1.40
N ILE A 62 -3.14 1.97 0.37
CA ILE A 62 -2.11 2.98 0.33
C ILE A 62 -2.80 4.33 0.27
N LEU A 63 -2.57 5.13 1.32
CA LEU A 63 -3.09 6.48 1.41
C LEU A 63 -1.96 7.40 1.01
N VAL A 64 -2.23 8.34 0.13
CA VAL A 64 -1.25 9.35 -0.26
C VAL A 64 -1.88 10.73 -0.09
N ARG A 65 -1.15 11.64 0.53
CA ARG A 65 -1.62 12.99 0.82
C ARG A 65 -0.66 14.01 0.26
N ASP A 66 -1.24 15.06 -0.29
CA ASP A 66 -0.49 16.16 -0.86
C ASP A 66 -1.27 17.46 -0.61
N LYS A 67 -0.62 18.57 -0.86
CA LYS A 67 -1.28 19.87 -0.80
C LYS A 67 -0.98 20.67 -2.06
N GLY A 68 -1.80 21.67 -2.31
CA GLY A 68 -1.71 22.50 -3.48
C GLY A 68 -3.09 22.76 -4.05
N GLU A 69 -3.20 23.69 -4.96
CA GLU A 69 -4.47 24.04 -5.57
C GLU A 69 -4.96 22.95 -6.54
N ARG A 70 -4.04 22.24 -7.16
CA ARG A 70 -4.35 21.27 -8.21
C ARG A 70 -3.84 19.89 -7.83
N PRO A 71 -4.55 18.85 -8.26
CA PRO A 71 -4.17 17.48 -7.92
C PRO A 71 -3.13 16.86 -8.87
N ALA A 72 -2.52 17.62 -9.76
CA ALA A 72 -1.64 17.06 -10.79
C ALA A 72 -0.48 16.25 -10.21
N ARG A 73 0.19 16.78 -9.19
CA ARG A 73 1.30 16.06 -8.55
C ARG A 73 0.81 14.79 -7.88
N LEU A 74 -0.32 14.85 -7.18
CA LEU A 74 -0.91 13.71 -6.52
C LEU A 74 -1.26 12.62 -7.55
N ARG A 75 -1.83 12.97 -8.70
CA ARG A 75 -2.14 12.00 -9.76
C ARG A 75 -0.89 11.31 -10.27
N GLY A 76 0.20 12.04 -10.43
CA GLY A 76 1.48 11.46 -10.83
C GLY A 76 2.03 10.48 -9.77
N LEU A 77 1.90 10.82 -8.50
CA LEU A 77 2.31 9.95 -7.41
C LEU A 77 1.46 8.69 -7.36
N ILE A 78 0.14 8.80 -7.57
CA ILE A 78 -0.76 7.64 -7.62
C ILE A 78 -0.30 6.68 -8.72
N ALA A 79 -0.02 7.18 -9.91
CA ALA A 79 0.43 6.35 -11.02
C ALA A 79 1.75 5.64 -10.69
N ALA A 80 2.70 6.35 -10.09
CA ALA A 80 3.98 5.78 -9.69
C ALA A 80 3.81 4.71 -8.61
N ILE A 81 2.90 4.94 -7.66
CA ILE A 81 2.59 3.98 -6.60
C ILE A 81 2.00 2.70 -7.21
N GLU A 82 1.03 2.82 -8.10
CA GLU A 82 0.41 1.66 -8.74
C GLU A 82 1.44 0.83 -9.50
N ASP A 83 2.30 1.49 -10.27
CA ASP A 83 3.35 0.80 -11.02
C ASP A 83 4.34 0.08 -10.10
N THR A 84 4.65 0.69 -8.96
CA THR A 84 5.61 0.13 -7.99
C THR A 84 5.01 -1.05 -7.23
N VAL A 85 3.75 -0.95 -6.81
CA VAL A 85 3.08 -2.00 -6.03
C VAL A 85 2.94 -3.29 -6.83
N ILE A 86 2.69 -3.20 -8.13
CA ILE A 86 2.60 -4.38 -9.00
C ILE A 86 3.88 -5.22 -8.94
N GLY A 87 5.03 -4.60 -8.72
CA GLY A 87 6.31 -5.30 -8.66
C GLY A 87 6.66 -5.87 -7.29
N ALA A 88 5.80 -5.72 -6.29
CA ALA A 88 6.05 -6.28 -4.97
C ALA A 88 5.87 -7.81 -5.00
N GLY A 89 6.83 -8.54 -4.45
CA GLY A 89 6.80 -9.99 -4.46
C GLY A 89 7.29 -10.58 -5.79
N PRO A 90 6.95 -11.87 -6.07
CA PRO A 90 6.06 -12.72 -5.27
C PRO A 90 6.65 -13.23 -3.95
N GLU A 91 7.97 -13.26 -3.80
CA GLU A 91 8.60 -13.80 -2.60
C GLU A 91 8.67 -12.74 -1.51
N LEU A 92 8.08 -13.06 -0.37
CA LEU A 92 8.16 -12.27 0.85
C LEU A 92 8.73 -13.17 1.94
N ALA A 93 9.26 -12.59 3.00
CA ALA A 93 9.84 -13.37 4.08
C ALA A 93 8.80 -14.32 4.72
N GLY A 94 8.93 -15.62 4.43
CA GLY A 94 8.04 -16.65 4.96
C GLY A 94 6.69 -16.78 4.26
N TRP A 95 6.44 -15.99 3.21
CA TRP A 95 5.17 -15.98 2.48
C TRP A 95 5.39 -15.79 1.00
N ARG A 96 4.46 -16.23 0.22
CA ARG A 96 4.44 -16.01 -1.21
C ARG A 96 3.17 -15.28 -1.61
N LEU A 97 3.31 -14.16 -2.29
CA LEU A 97 2.19 -13.39 -2.80
C LEU A 97 1.63 -14.09 -4.05
N ILE A 98 0.44 -14.65 -3.93
CA ILE A 98 -0.20 -15.39 -5.00
C ILE A 98 -0.96 -14.46 -5.94
N THR A 99 -1.76 -13.56 -5.36
CA THR A 99 -2.50 -12.57 -6.14
C THR A 99 -2.45 -11.22 -5.46
N LEU A 100 -2.40 -10.18 -6.27
CA LEU A 100 -2.54 -8.81 -5.83
C LEU A 100 -3.45 -8.12 -6.82
N VAL A 101 -4.67 -7.81 -6.39
CA VAL A 101 -5.72 -7.31 -7.27
C VAL A 101 -6.05 -5.88 -6.89
N PHE A 102 -5.94 -4.98 -7.86
CA PHE A 102 -6.41 -3.61 -7.69
C PHE A 102 -7.93 -3.61 -7.53
N LEU A 103 -8.44 -2.96 -6.51
CA LEU A 103 -9.87 -2.88 -6.26
C LEU A 103 -10.46 -1.53 -6.61
N ARG A 104 -9.83 -0.46 -6.15
CA ARG A 104 -10.32 0.89 -6.42
C ARG A 104 -9.31 1.93 -6.01
N GLU A 105 -9.50 3.11 -6.56
CA GLU A 105 -8.78 4.32 -6.18
C GLU A 105 -9.83 5.40 -5.93
N THR A 106 -9.65 6.14 -4.84
CA THR A 106 -10.55 7.23 -4.48
C THR A 106 -9.73 8.46 -4.16
N MET A 107 -10.05 9.57 -4.78
CA MET A 107 -9.39 10.85 -4.51
C MET A 107 -10.38 11.80 -3.89
N LEU A 108 -9.95 12.51 -2.83
CA LEU A 108 -10.77 13.47 -2.12
C LEU A 108 -10.01 14.77 -1.94
N ARG A 109 -10.73 15.87 -2.02
CA ARG A 109 -10.25 17.15 -1.53
C ARG A 109 -10.61 17.27 -0.05
N GLU A 110 -9.60 17.31 0.83
CA GLU A 110 -9.85 17.36 2.28
C GLU A 110 -10.08 18.78 2.78
N SER A 111 -9.44 19.75 2.14
CA SER A 111 -9.55 21.17 2.51
C SER A 111 -9.18 22.01 1.29
N ASP A 112 -9.16 23.32 1.46
CA ASP A 112 -8.84 24.24 0.36
C ASP A 112 -7.49 23.96 -0.30
N ALA A 113 -6.55 23.39 0.44
CA ALA A 113 -5.20 23.17 -0.07
C ALA A 113 -4.72 21.73 0.09
N ALA A 114 -5.54 20.83 0.57
CA ALA A 114 -5.11 19.45 0.84
C ALA A 114 -5.95 18.42 0.06
N TRP A 115 -5.24 17.44 -0.50
CA TRP A 115 -5.82 16.33 -1.25
C TRP A 115 -5.38 15.03 -0.63
N SER A 116 -6.22 14.02 -0.73
CA SER A 116 -5.85 12.65 -0.37
C SER A 116 -6.34 11.68 -1.42
N ALA A 117 -5.67 10.55 -1.52
CA ALA A 117 -6.11 9.44 -2.33
C ALA A 117 -5.91 8.14 -1.56
N ALA A 118 -6.81 7.19 -1.78
CA ALA A 118 -6.71 5.85 -1.24
C ALA A 118 -6.69 4.88 -2.41
N ILE A 119 -5.71 3.99 -2.42
CA ILE A 119 -5.56 2.95 -3.43
C ILE A 119 -5.68 1.62 -2.72
N ASP A 120 -6.72 0.86 -3.04
CA ASP A 120 -7.05 -0.37 -2.33
C ASP A 120 -6.80 -1.60 -3.20
N TYR A 121 -6.20 -2.61 -2.57
CA TYR A 121 -5.88 -3.89 -3.20
C TYR A 121 -6.38 -5.03 -2.31
N ARG A 122 -6.63 -6.18 -2.95
CA ARG A 122 -6.79 -7.45 -2.25
C ARG A 122 -5.56 -8.30 -2.52
N ALA A 123 -4.95 -8.80 -1.46
CA ALA A 123 -3.79 -9.68 -1.56
C ALA A 123 -4.13 -11.05 -1.00
N ARG A 124 -3.62 -12.09 -1.65
CA ARG A 124 -3.70 -13.47 -1.17
C ARG A 124 -2.30 -14.05 -1.13
N LEU A 125 -1.95 -14.60 0.02
CA LEU A 125 -0.61 -15.11 0.29
C LEU A 125 -0.68 -16.53 0.81
N LEU A 126 0.31 -17.32 0.43
CA LEU A 126 0.51 -18.66 0.99
C LEU A 126 1.82 -18.68 1.77
N ARG A 127 1.79 -19.39 2.88
CA ARG A 127 2.98 -19.56 3.72
C ARG A 127 3.96 -20.50 3.05
N THR A 128 5.22 -20.13 3.07
CA THR A 128 6.31 -20.97 2.51
C THR A 128 7.04 -21.74 3.58
#